data_a6003ee93a22ade4093defcb4b06d76f
#
_entry.id   a6003ee93a22ade4093defcb4b06d76f
#
_cell.length_a   1.000
_cell.length_b   1.000
_cell.length_c   1.000
_cell.angle_alpha   90.00
_cell.angle_beta   90.00
_cell.angle_gamma   90.00
#
_symmetry.space_group_name_H-M   'P 1'
#
loop_
_entity.id
_entity.type
_entity.pdbx_description
1 polymer ?
#
loop_
_entity_poly.entity_id
_entity_poly.type
_entity_poly.pdbx_seq_one_letter_code
_entity_poly.pdbx_strand_id
1 'polypeptide(L)'
;SGAAGEVPGLLPRGLEARREVYILKIAYPKAEPPAIKFAHRKLKVPGRTLIKKLNLEIDTEVQEGKIVGLKEYIKNKDYTEEIIDYEKLEGPLTVRLRKGGDHFVPLGSRGSTKLKKFFIDNKVPKAVRDRVPILSDDKRIVWVVGYRIGDEVKLTDATKKVLKLKVKRVEEAEVPPKP
;
A
#
# COMPACT_ATOMS: atom_id res chain seq x y z
N SER A 1 14.38 33.75 25.36
CA SER A 1 14.29 32.28 25.30
C SER A 1 13.13 31.90 24.35
N GLY A 2 13.44 31.82 23.06
CA GLY A 2 12.52 31.40 22.04
C GLY A 2 12.60 29.89 21.89
N ALA A 3 11.50 29.21 22.11
CA ALA A 3 11.36 27.83 21.75
C ALA A 3 11.54 27.71 20.23
N ALA A 4 12.58 27.00 19.81
CA ALA A 4 12.76 26.62 18.43
C ALA A 4 11.56 25.71 18.07
N GLY A 5 10.67 26.22 17.21
CA GLY A 5 9.58 25.44 16.68
C GLY A 5 10.14 24.25 15.91
N GLU A 6 9.82 23.07 16.32
CA GLU A 6 10.12 21.86 15.57
C GLU A 6 9.44 21.99 14.20
N VAL A 7 10.24 21.99 13.15
CA VAL A 7 9.74 21.94 11.78
C VAL A 7 9.16 20.53 11.58
N PRO A 8 7.84 20.40 11.25
CA PRO A 8 7.25 19.09 11.02
C PRO A 8 7.98 18.42 9.86
N GLY A 9 8.68 17.32 10.12
CA GLY A 9 9.36 16.55 9.09
C GLY A 9 10.86 16.37 9.27
N LEU A 10 11.50 17.05 10.22
CA LEU A 10 12.92 16.87 10.53
C LEU A 10 13.08 16.06 11.82
N LEU A 11 13.64 14.87 11.69
CA LEU A 11 14.09 14.09 12.85
C LEU A 11 15.47 14.57 13.29
N PRO A 12 15.83 14.47 14.60
CA PRO A 12 17.15 14.80 15.08
C PRO A 12 18.24 14.05 14.28
N ARG A 13 19.32 14.77 13.89
CA ARG A 13 20.45 14.27 13.09
C ARG A 13 20.22 14.11 11.59
N GLY A 14 19.41 14.96 10.95
CA GLY A 14 19.29 14.98 9.48
C GLY A 14 18.49 13.84 8.88
N LEU A 15 17.73 13.11 9.68
CA LEU A 15 16.74 12.17 9.21
C LEU A 15 15.50 12.97 8.81
N GLU A 16 15.24 13.10 7.51
CA GLU A 16 13.98 13.67 7.02
C GLU A 16 12.86 12.69 7.27
N ALA A 17 11.79 13.09 7.97
CA ALA A 17 10.52 12.38 7.98
C ALA A 17 9.91 12.52 6.59
N ARG A 18 10.27 11.61 5.68
CA ARG A 18 9.61 11.49 4.38
C ARG A 18 8.28 10.77 4.61
N ARG A 19 7.34 10.94 3.68
CA ARG A 19 6.11 10.13 3.56
C ARG A 19 6.49 8.64 3.54
N GLU A 20 6.81 8.11 4.69
CA GLU A 20 7.02 6.69 4.85
C GLU A 20 5.66 6.07 5.04
N VAL A 21 5.38 5.08 4.21
CA VAL A 21 4.25 4.19 4.41
C VAL A 21 4.34 3.70 5.85
N TYR A 22 3.39 4.04 6.70
CA TYR A 22 3.39 3.66 8.12
C TYR A 22 3.52 2.15 8.32
N ILE A 23 3.18 1.37 7.31
CA ILE A 23 3.41 -0.07 7.21
C ILE A 23 4.92 -0.39 7.28
N LEU A 24 5.79 0.56 6.97
CA LEU A 24 7.23 0.39 6.84
C LEU A 24 8.04 1.38 7.69
N LYS A 25 7.49 1.90 8.80
CA LYS A 25 8.31 2.49 9.86
C LYS A 25 9.20 1.42 10.49
N ILE A 26 10.11 0.94 9.68
CA ILE A 26 11.23 0.15 10.13
C ILE A 26 12.31 1.18 10.41
N ALA A 27 12.72 1.34 11.66
CA ALA A 27 14.04 1.88 11.94
C ALA A 27 15.00 1.10 11.05
N TYR A 28 15.77 1.79 10.19
CA TYR A 28 16.69 1.12 9.29
C TYR A 28 17.60 0.20 10.10
N PRO A 29 17.49 -1.13 10.03
CA PRO A 29 18.52 -1.97 10.59
C PRO A 29 19.78 -1.69 9.79
N LYS A 30 20.94 -1.63 10.46
CA LYS A 30 22.25 -1.52 9.81
C LYS A 30 22.55 -2.67 8.85
N ALA A 31 21.75 -3.75 8.89
CA ALA A 31 21.81 -4.90 8.00
C ALA A 31 20.55 -4.94 7.10
N GLU A 32 20.72 -5.35 5.84
CA GLU A 32 19.57 -5.62 4.95
C GLU A 32 18.68 -6.67 5.61
N PRO A 33 17.39 -6.37 5.82
CA PRO A 33 16.50 -7.34 6.46
C PRO A 33 16.37 -8.57 5.56
N PRO A 34 16.28 -9.79 6.13
CA PRO A 34 16.24 -11.02 5.36
C PRO A 34 15.09 -11.01 4.35
N ALA A 35 15.31 -11.61 3.18
CA ALA A 35 14.30 -11.69 2.14
C ALA A 35 13.06 -12.45 2.64
N ILE A 36 11.89 -11.86 2.48
CA ILE A 36 10.62 -12.49 2.83
C ILE A 36 10.22 -13.42 1.68
N LYS A 37 10.19 -14.72 1.92
CA LYS A 37 9.60 -15.70 1.00
C LYS A 37 8.09 -15.71 1.17
N PHE A 38 7.39 -14.96 0.31
CA PHE A 38 5.95 -14.88 0.26
C PHE A 38 5.49 -14.98 -1.19
N ALA A 39 4.71 -16.02 -1.51
CA ALA A 39 4.25 -16.23 -2.88
C ALA A 39 3.13 -15.24 -3.24
N HIS A 40 1.96 -15.47 -2.73
CA HIS A 40 0.78 -14.61 -2.83
C HIS A 40 -0.31 -15.12 -1.89
N ARG A 41 -1.30 -14.29 -1.63
CA ARG A 41 -2.51 -14.64 -0.88
C ARG A 41 -3.74 -14.01 -1.51
N LYS A 42 -4.73 -14.81 -1.81
CA LYS A 42 -6.05 -14.32 -2.25
C LYS A 42 -6.74 -13.59 -1.11
N LEU A 43 -7.29 -12.42 -1.39
CA LEU A 43 -8.07 -11.66 -0.42
C LEU A 43 -9.52 -12.13 -0.39
N LYS A 44 -10.12 -12.03 0.79
CA LYS A 44 -11.58 -12.10 0.93
C LYS A 44 -12.15 -10.75 0.51
N VAL A 45 -13.09 -10.73 -0.41
CA VAL A 45 -13.76 -9.50 -0.89
C VAL A 45 -15.27 -9.77 -0.99
N PRO A 46 -16.10 -9.10 -0.19
CA PRO A 46 -15.71 -8.29 0.98
C PRO A 46 -15.21 -9.15 2.15
N GLY A 47 -14.45 -8.55 3.04
CA GLY A 47 -14.00 -9.18 4.28
C GLY A 47 -12.60 -8.86 4.71
N ARG A 48 -12.12 -9.59 5.69
CA ARG A 48 -10.81 -9.40 6.33
C ARG A 48 -9.87 -10.54 5.98
N THR A 49 -8.64 -10.21 5.62
CA THR A 49 -7.58 -11.18 5.31
C THR A 49 -6.34 -10.89 6.12
N LEU A 50 -5.96 -11.83 6.99
CA LEU A 50 -4.71 -11.76 7.74
C LEU A 50 -3.56 -12.40 6.95
N ILE A 51 -2.46 -11.67 6.81
CA ILE A 51 -1.25 -12.11 6.13
C ILE A 51 -0.10 -12.15 7.14
N LYS A 52 -0.03 -13.23 7.91
CA LYS A 52 0.94 -13.40 9.01
C LYS A 52 2.38 -13.15 8.57
N LYS A 53 2.80 -13.68 7.41
CA LYS A 53 4.18 -13.51 6.90
C LYS A 53 4.59 -12.06 6.61
N LEU A 54 3.64 -11.16 6.43
CA LEU A 54 3.87 -9.74 6.20
C LEU A 54 3.48 -8.88 7.41
N ASN A 55 2.94 -9.51 8.46
CA ASN A 55 2.37 -8.82 9.63
C ASN A 55 1.34 -7.76 9.21
N LEU A 56 0.46 -8.15 8.28
CA LEU A 56 -0.56 -7.28 7.72
C LEU A 56 -1.95 -7.91 7.82
N GLU A 57 -2.92 -7.05 8.04
CA GLU A 57 -4.34 -7.33 7.87
C GLU A 57 -4.88 -6.40 6.78
N ILE A 58 -5.64 -6.96 5.87
CA ILE A 58 -6.28 -6.20 4.79
C ILE A 58 -7.79 -6.36 4.94
N ASP A 59 -8.45 -5.26 5.22
CA ASP A 59 -9.91 -5.14 5.24
C ASP A 59 -10.39 -4.68 3.86
N THR A 60 -11.46 -5.29 3.38
CA THR A 60 -12.09 -4.94 2.11
C THR A 60 -13.60 -4.79 2.30
N GLU A 61 -14.16 -3.71 1.80
CA GLU A 61 -15.58 -3.41 1.86
C GLU A 61 -16.08 -3.04 0.46
N VAL A 62 -17.16 -3.66 0.04
CA VAL A 62 -17.83 -3.34 -1.23
C VAL A 62 -19.04 -2.46 -0.93
N GLN A 63 -19.12 -1.32 -1.59
CA GLN A 63 -20.22 -0.38 -1.46
C GLN A 63 -20.85 -0.14 -2.81
N GLU A 64 -22.18 -0.25 -2.91
CA GLU A 64 -22.94 0.11 -4.09
C GLU A 64 -23.27 1.62 -4.10
N GLY A 65 -23.33 2.18 -5.31
CA GLY A 65 -23.65 3.57 -5.50
C GLY A 65 -22.45 4.52 -5.40
N LYS A 66 -22.74 5.81 -5.53
CA LYS A 66 -21.72 6.86 -5.45
C LYS A 66 -21.33 7.09 -3.99
N ILE A 67 -20.04 7.26 -3.75
CA ILE A 67 -19.56 7.67 -2.42
C ILE A 67 -19.95 9.13 -2.21
N VAL A 68 -20.83 9.36 -1.23
CA VAL A 68 -21.13 10.72 -0.75
C VAL A 68 -19.86 11.26 -0.08
N GLY A 69 -19.46 12.50 -0.44
CA GLY A 69 -18.25 13.10 0.13
C GLY A 69 -16.93 12.53 -0.42
N LEU A 70 -16.94 11.94 -1.62
CA LEU A 70 -15.75 11.34 -2.25
C LEU A 70 -14.54 12.27 -2.28
N LYS A 71 -14.73 13.56 -2.60
CA LYS A 71 -13.63 14.54 -2.62
C LYS A 71 -13.00 14.74 -1.25
N GLU A 72 -13.82 14.80 -0.22
CA GLU A 72 -13.39 14.92 1.17
C GLU A 72 -12.68 13.64 1.65
N TYR A 73 -13.22 12.48 1.31
CA TYR A 73 -12.58 11.20 1.60
C TYR A 73 -11.19 11.10 0.95
N ILE A 74 -11.06 11.41 -0.34
CA ILE A 74 -9.77 11.38 -1.05
C ILE A 74 -8.76 12.34 -0.43
N LYS A 75 -9.22 13.50 0.03
CA LYS A 75 -8.36 14.50 0.67
C LYS A 75 -7.84 14.04 2.04
N ASN A 76 -8.67 13.33 2.79
CA ASN A 76 -8.40 12.98 4.19
C ASN A 76 -7.95 11.52 4.38
N LYS A 77 -8.03 10.67 3.34
CA LYS A 77 -7.62 9.27 3.45
C LYS A 77 -6.13 9.11 3.77
N ASP A 78 -5.83 8.13 4.57
CA ASP A 78 -4.45 7.71 4.82
C ASP A 78 -3.90 6.91 3.61
N TYR A 79 -2.58 6.81 3.48
CA TYR A 79 -1.93 5.97 2.46
C TYR A 79 -2.08 4.47 2.72
N THR A 80 -2.62 4.11 3.85
CA THR A 80 -3.04 2.73 4.16
C THR A 80 -4.45 2.42 3.68
N GLU A 81 -5.14 3.40 3.09
CA GLU A 81 -6.48 3.28 2.58
C GLU A 81 -6.54 3.65 1.11
N GLU A 82 -7.32 2.91 0.33
CA GLU A 82 -7.64 3.22 -1.05
C GLU A 82 -9.07 2.85 -1.40
N ILE A 83 -9.55 3.48 -2.45
CA ILE A 83 -10.84 3.18 -3.07
C ILE A 83 -10.65 3.02 -4.57
N ILE A 84 -11.27 1.99 -5.10
CA ILE A 84 -11.19 1.65 -6.51
C ILE A 84 -12.56 1.26 -7.07
N ASP A 85 -12.67 1.27 -8.37
CA ASP A 85 -13.83 0.75 -9.08
C ASP A 85 -13.82 -0.78 -9.03
N TYR A 86 -14.77 -1.36 -8.30
CA TYR A 86 -14.84 -2.80 -8.11
C TYR A 86 -15.12 -3.56 -9.40
N GLU A 87 -15.93 -2.96 -10.28
CA GLU A 87 -16.34 -3.60 -11.54
C GLU A 87 -15.21 -3.67 -12.58
N LYS A 88 -14.12 -2.91 -12.35
CA LYS A 88 -12.93 -2.94 -13.20
C LYS A 88 -11.92 -4.01 -12.81
N LEU A 89 -12.14 -4.72 -11.70
CA LEU A 89 -11.27 -5.84 -11.33
C LEU A 89 -11.49 -7.01 -12.28
N GLU A 90 -10.40 -7.62 -12.72
CA GLU A 90 -10.41 -8.80 -13.57
C GLU A 90 -9.91 -10.02 -12.79
N GLY A 91 -10.85 -10.75 -12.20
CA GLY A 91 -10.57 -11.91 -11.37
C GLY A 91 -10.36 -11.56 -9.88
N PRO A 92 -9.85 -12.52 -9.10
CA PRO A 92 -9.70 -12.38 -7.66
C PRO A 92 -8.56 -11.41 -7.31
N LEU A 93 -8.81 -10.57 -6.31
CA LEU A 93 -7.78 -9.71 -5.77
C LEU A 93 -6.81 -10.51 -4.89
N THR A 94 -5.53 -10.37 -5.15
CA THR A 94 -4.45 -11.05 -4.43
C THR A 94 -3.42 -10.07 -3.90
N VAL A 95 -2.83 -10.38 -2.75
CA VAL A 95 -1.65 -9.68 -2.25
C VAL A 95 -0.42 -10.52 -2.54
N ARG A 96 0.65 -9.87 -2.99
CA ARG A 96 1.96 -10.47 -3.27
C ARG A 96 3.08 -9.46 -3.03
N LEU A 97 4.31 -9.90 -3.14
CA LEU A 97 5.47 -9.03 -3.25
C LEU A 97 5.82 -8.79 -4.73
N ARG A 98 6.69 -7.82 -4.99
CA ARG A 98 7.10 -7.51 -6.37
C ARG A 98 7.80 -8.70 -7.03
N LYS A 99 7.68 -8.76 -8.35
CA LYS A 99 8.38 -9.72 -9.21
C LYS A 99 9.25 -8.96 -10.21
N GLY A 100 10.25 -9.65 -10.74
CA GLY A 100 11.00 -9.13 -11.88
C GLY A 100 10.07 -8.91 -13.08
N GLY A 101 10.21 -7.76 -13.76
CA GLY A 101 9.36 -7.43 -14.90
C GLY A 101 8.02 -6.76 -14.55
N ASP A 102 7.65 -6.65 -13.28
CA ASP A 102 6.43 -5.95 -12.89
C ASP A 102 6.37 -4.53 -13.48
N HIS A 103 5.23 -4.21 -14.06
CA HIS A 103 4.91 -2.89 -14.60
C HIS A 103 3.42 -2.59 -14.38
N PHE A 104 3.06 -1.32 -14.36
CA PHE A 104 1.68 -0.86 -14.26
C PHE A 104 1.56 0.58 -14.75
N VAL A 105 0.35 1.06 -14.93
CA VAL A 105 0.05 2.46 -15.22
C VAL A 105 -0.35 3.12 -13.90
N PRO A 106 0.53 3.93 -13.27
CA PRO A 106 0.17 4.63 -12.04
C PRO A 106 -0.98 5.61 -12.28
N LEU A 107 -1.86 5.77 -11.31
CA LEU A 107 -2.98 6.73 -11.38
C LEU A 107 -2.50 8.11 -11.84
N GLY A 108 -3.11 8.64 -12.89
CA GLY A 108 -2.78 9.93 -13.50
C GLY A 108 -1.60 9.90 -14.47
N SER A 109 -1.00 8.74 -14.73
CA SER A 109 0.06 8.58 -15.72
C SER A 109 -0.52 8.25 -17.09
N ARG A 110 0.15 8.72 -18.18
CA ARG A 110 -0.26 8.41 -19.54
C ARG A 110 0.27 7.09 -20.09
N GLY A 111 1.15 6.42 -19.35
CA GLY A 111 1.78 5.21 -19.81
C GLY A 111 2.26 4.28 -18.71
N SER A 112 2.58 3.06 -19.13
CA SER A 112 3.08 2.03 -18.23
C SER A 112 4.51 2.34 -17.78
N THR A 113 4.82 2.05 -16.52
CA THR A 113 6.15 2.16 -15.94
C THR A 113 6.55 0.86 -15.24
N LYS A 114 7.83 0.51 -15.32
CA LYS A 114 8.36 -0.62 -14.55
C LYS A 114 8.28 -0.30 -13.06
N LEU A 115 7.79 -1.24 -12.27
CA LEU A 115 7.65 -1.07 -10.81
C LEU A 115 8.99 -0.71 -10.14
N LYS A 116 10.11 -1.25 -10.64
CA LYS A 116 11.45 -0.88 -10.19
C LYS A 116 11.73 0.61 -10.38
N LYS A 117 11.39 1.16 -11.56
CA LYS A 117 11.57 2.60 -11.87
C LYS A 117 10.64 3.44 -10.99
N PHE A 118 9.38 3.02 -10.84
CA PHE A 118 8.42 3.69 -9.96
C PHE A 118 8.94 3.83 -8.53
N PHE A 119 9.52 2.78 -7.96
CA PHE A 119 10.13 2.86 -6.63
C PHE A 119 11.34 3.80 -6.56
N ILE A 120 12.15 3.85 -7.62
CA ILE A 120 13.29 4.78 -7.67
C ILE A 120 12.80 6.21 -7.71
N ASP A 121 11.85 6.52 -8.61
CA ASP A 121 11.29 7.86 -8.79
C ASP A 121 10.59 8.36 -7.52
N ASN A 122 9.95 7.45 -6.75
CA ASN A 122 9.34 7.75 -5.45
C ASN A 122 10.33 7.65 -4.27
N LYS A 123 11.63 7.52 -4.55
CA LYS A 123 12.72 7.47 -3.55
C LYS A 123 12.53 6.39 -2.48
N VAL A 124 11.90 5.29 -2.85
CA VAL A 124 11.73 4.14 -1.96
C VAL A 124 13.10 3.50 -1.71
N PRO A 125 13.55 3.35 -0.45
CA PRO A 125 14.84 2.74 -0.17
C PRO A 125 14.94 1.30 -0.71
N LYS A 126 16.10 0.93 -1.24
CA LYS A 126 16.31 -0.40 -1.84
C LYS A 126 15.90 -1.54 -0.90
N ALA A 127 16.28 -1.44 0.37
CA ALA A 127 16.03 -2.46 1.39
C ALA A 127 14.53 -2.75 1.65
N VAL A 128 13.63 -1.82 1.33
CA VAL A 128 12.20 -2.00 1.58
C VAL A 128 11.38 -2.33 0.33
N ARG A 129 11.94 -2.13 -0.88
CA ARG A 129 11.20 -2.35 -2.14
C ARG A 129 10.65 -3.76 -2.28
N ASP A 130 11.39 -4.75 -1.79
CA ASP A 130 11.02 -6.17 -1.83
C ASP A 130 9.98 -6.56 -0.77
N ARG A 131 9.62 -5.61 0.11
CA ARG A 131 8.66 -5.80 1.20
C ARG A 131 7.37 -5.02 1.01
N VAL A 132 7.33 -4.12 0.01
CA VAL A 132 6.11 -3.38 -0.30
C VAL A 132 5.05 -4.35 -0.81
N PRO A 133 3.89 -4.44 -0.14
CA PRO A 133 2.80 -5.29 -0.61
C PRO A 133 2.23 -4.74 -1.91
N ILE A 134 1.95 -5.63 -2.84
CA ILE A 134 1.34 -5.34 -4.12
C ILE A 134 -0.01 -6.05 -4.17
N LEU A 135 -1.08 -5.30 -4.35
CA LEU A 135 -2.38 -5.87 -4.69
C LEU A 135 -2.49 -5.97 -6.21
N SER A 136 -2.85 -7.14 -6.68
CA SER A 136 -3.02 -7.41 -8.10
C SER A 136 -4.26 -8.26 -8.34
N ASP A 137 -4.91 -8.07 -9.48
CA ASP A 137 -5.86 -9.01 -10.04
C ASP A 137 -5.15 -9.98 -11.01
N ASP A 138 -5.89 -10.69 -11.83
CA ASP A 138 -5.31 -11.67 -12.77
C ASP A 138 -4.51 -11.03 -13.90
N LYS A 139 -4.71 -9.74 -14.18
CA LYS A 139 -4.09 -9.05 -15.33
C LYS A 139 -3.09 -7.96 -14.96
N ARG A 140 -3.26 -7.30 -13.79
CA ARG A 140 -2.51 -6.08 -13.51
C ARG A 140 -2.25 -5.83 -12.04
N ILE A 141 -1.35 -4.88 -11.77
CA ILE A 141 -1.18 -4.31 -10.44
C ILE A 141 -2.32 -3.32 -10.20
N VAL A 142 -3.11 -3.61 -9.17
CA VAL A 142 -4.23 -2.77 -8.72
C VAL A 142 -3.79 -1.67 -7.77
N TRP A 143 -2.90 -2.00 -6.84
CA TRP A 143 -2.40 -1.05 -5.87
C TRP A 143 -0.98 -1.41 -5.39
N VAL A 144 -0.07 -0.48 -5.50
CA VAL A 144 1.21 -0.49 -4.78
C VAL A 144 0.93 0.09 -3.41
N VAL A 145 0.77 -0.76 -2.41
CA VAL A 145 0.26 -0.38 -1.09
C VAL A 145 1.07 0.75 -0.48
N GLY A 146 0.37 1.79 -0.04
CA GLY A 146 0.98 2.99 0.52
C GLY A 146 1.52 4.00 -0.51
N TYR A 147 1.45 3.70 -1.80
CA TYR A 147 1.95 4.58 -2.85
C TYR A 147 0.86 4.98 -3.84
N ARG A 148 0.48 4.09 -4.77
CA ARG A 148 -0.39 4.46 -5.88
C ARG A 148 -1.22 3.28 -6.36
N ILE A 149 -2.48 3.53 -6.71
CA ILE A 149 -3.32 2.58 -7.46
C ILE A 149 -2.98 2.61 -8.94
N GLY A 150 -3.36 1.55 -9.66
CA GLY A 150 -3.38 1.53 -11.12
C GLY A 150 -4.43 2.49 -11.68
N ASP A 151 -4.11 3.16 -12.78
CA ASP A 151 -5.04 4.11 -13.43
C ASP A 151 -6.30 3.40 -13.95
N GLU A 152 -6.16 2.15 -14.33
CA GLU A 152 -7.24 1.35 -14.91
C GLU A 152 -8.37 1.02 -13.92
N VAL A 153 -8.07 1.02 -12.61
CA VAL A 153 -9.07 0.73 -11.56
C VAL A 153 -9.58 1.99 -10.84
N LYS A 154 -9.24 3.17 -11.34
CA LYS A 154 -9.71 4.43 -10.76
C LYS A 154 -11.23 4.57 -10.85
N LEU A 155 -11.77 5.30 -9.90
CA LEU A 155 -13.16 5.73 -9.95
C LEU A 155 -13.39 6.68 -11.12
N THR A 156 -14.57 6.59 -11.70
CA THR A 156 -15.09 7.49 -12.75
C THR A 156 -16.54 7.84 -12.44
N ASP A 157 -17.11 8.76 -13.21
CA ASP A 157 -18.54 9.11 -13.06
C ASP A 157 -19.47 7.93 -13.38
N ALA A 158 -18.97 6.95 -14.13
CA ALA A 158 -19.69 5.71 -14.48
C ALA A 158 -19.58 4.62 -13.40
N THR A 159 -18.73 4.76 -12.39
CA THR A 159 -18.55 3.77 -11.33
C THR A 159 -19.82 3.59 -10.54
N LYS A 160 -20.30 2.34 -10.46
CA LYS A 160 -21.53 1.96 -9.74
C LYS A 160 -21.23 1.21 -8.46
N LYS A 161 -20.09 0.56 -8.39
CA LYS A 161 -19.69 -0.28 -7.26
C LYS A 161 -18.24 0.02 -6.88
N VAL A 162 -18.02 0.32 -5.63
CA VAL A 162 -16.72 0.77 -5.10
C VAL A 162 -16.17 -0.27 -4.15
N LEU A 163 -14.89 -0.56 -4.27
CA LEU A 163 -14.13 -1.35 -3.30
C LEU A 163 -13.27 -0.42 -2.46
N LYS A 164 -13.54 -0.41 -1.16
CA LYS A 164 -12.67 0.21 -0.16
C LYS A 164 -11.64 -0.81 0.31
N LEU A 165 -10.41 -0.38 0.40
CA LEU A 165 -9.26 -1.17 0.81
C LEU A 165 -8.61 -0.48 2.00
N LYS A 166 -8.37 -1.22 3.08
CA LYS A 166 -7.65 -0.72 4.24
C LYS A 166 -6.62 -1.74 4.68
N VAL A 167 -5.37 -1.28 4.81
CA VAL A 167 -4.25 -2.12 5.26
C VAL A 167 -3.83 -1.68 6.65
N LYS A 168 -3.74 -2.64 7.57
CA LYS A 168 -3.29 -2.41 8.94
C LYS A 168 -2.09 -3.29 9.22
N ARG A 169 -1.16 -2.79 10.02
CA ARG A 169 -0.11 -3.61 10.60
C ARG A 169 -0.67 -4.39 11.77
N VAL A 170 -0.35 -5.67 11.83
CA VAL A 170 -0.62 -6.52 12.99
C VAL A 170 0.70 -6.68 13.73
N GLU A 171 0.76 -6.21 14.97
CA GLU A 171 1.90 -6.50 15.84
C GLU A 171 1.87 -7.99 16.15
N GLU A 172 3.01 -8.67 16.04
CA GLU A 172 3.15 -10.00 16.61
C GLU A 172 2.93 -9.85 18.12
N ALA A 173 1.91 -10.53 18.64
CA ALA A 173 1.80 -10.70 20.09
C ALA A 173 3.15 -11.26 20.55
N GLU A 174 3.84 -10.56 21.44
CA GLU A 174 5.10 -11.00 22.03
C GLU A 174 4.91 -12.45 22.49
N VAL A 175 5.60 -13.38 21.84
CA VAL A 175 5.68 -14.74 22.34
C VAL A 175 6.50 -14.63 23.63
N PRO A 176 5.92 -14.89 24.80
CA PRO A 176 6.70 -14.84 26.03
C PRO A 176 7.89 -15.79 25.87
N PRO A 177 9.07 -15.42 26.36
CA PRO A 177 10.24 -16.29 26.29
C PRO A 177 9.87 -17.64 26.88
N LYS A 178 10.17 -18.70 26.15
CA LYS A 178 10.01 -20.08 26.68
C LYS A 178 10.81 -20.18 27.97
N PRO A 179 10.22 -20.83 29.02
CA PRO A 179 10.90 -21.06 30.27
C PRO A 179 12.16 -21.91 30.12
#